data_707791ed8dc28806817f7d401de5f56e
#
_entry.id   707791ed8dc28806817f7d401de5f56e
#
_cell.length_a   1.000
_cell.length_b   1.000
_cell.length_c   1.000
_cell.angle_alpha   90.00
_cell.angle_beta   90.00
_cell.angle_gamma   90.00
#
_symmetry.space_group_name_H-M   'P 1'
#
loop_
_entity.id
_entity.type
_entity.pdbx_description
1 polymer ?
#
loop_
_entity_poly.entity_id
_entity_poly.type
_entity_poly.pdbx_seq_one_letter_code
_entity_poly.pdbx_strand_id
1 'polypeptide(L)'
;DIVKENIKKKFQDEKLPLVDEVIELDSQRRANIQEADQLRSDRNRLSKQVGMLMGQAKKDPSKLAEAEAVKKQVTDEAERLAALEKLEAELDEKVHHIMLQIPQIIDPSVPIGPDDSANVEVQRFGEAKVPDFPIPYHTDIMESFDGIDMDAAGRVSGSGFYYLLGDIARL
;
A
#
# COMPACT_ATOMS: atom_id res chain seq x y z
N ASP A 1 -5.48 -18.16 6.39
CA ASP A 1 -5.86 -18.40 7.80
C ASP A 1 -4.97 -17.66 8.78
N ILE A 2 -3.64 -17.65 8.61
CA ILE A 2 -2.69 -16.95 9.51
C ILE A 2 -3.04 -15.46 9.69
N VAL A 3 -3.39 -14.76 8.61
CA VAL A 3 -3.76 -13.33 8.67
C VAL A 3 -5.04 -13.11 9.48
N LYS A 4 -6.07 -13.95 9.29
CA LYS A 4 -7.31 -13.86 10.05
C LYS A 4 -7.09 -14.17 11.54
N GLU A 5 -6.24 -15.15 11.85
CA GLU A 5 -5.85 -15.44 13.25
C GLU A 5 -5.11 -14.27 13.86
N ASN A 6 -4.20 -13.64 13.12
CA ASN A 6 -3.48 -12.45 13.59
C ASN A 6 -4.42 -11.26 13.87
N ILE A 7 -5.41 -11.02 13.01
CA ILE A 7 -6.45 -10.00 13.22
C ILE A 7 -7.18 -10.24 14.55
N LYS A 8 -7.58 -11.50 14.82
CA LYS A 8 -8.22 -11.87 16.09
C LYS A 8 -7.31 -11.66 17.29
N LYS A 9 -6.02 -12.02 17.19
CA LYS A 9 -5.02 -11.78 18.24
C LYS A 9 -4.83 -10.29 18.56
N LYS A 10 -5.14 -9.42 17.60
CA LYS A 10 -5.09 -7.96 17.75
C LYS A 10 -6.43 -7.33 18.13
N PHE A 11 -7.44 -8.16 18.42
CA PHE A 11 -8.80 -7.70 18.81
C PHE A 11 -9.43 -6.75 17.77
N GLN A 12 -9.24 -7.05 16.45
CA GLN A 12 -9.71 -6.21 15.34
C GLN A 12 -10.63 -7.02 14.41
N ASP A 13 -11.57 -7.77 14.97
CA ASP A 13 -12.44 -8.69 14.23
C ASP A 13 -13.24 -8.03 13.11
N GLU A 14 -13.50 -6.73 13.23
CA GLU A 14 -14.13 -5.92 12.19
C GLU A 14 -13.36 -5.91 10.85
N LYS A 15 -12.06 -6.24 10.87
CA LYS A 15 -11.21 -6.30 9.70
C LYS A 15 -11.16 -7.68 9.03
N LEU A 16 -11.78 -8.69 9.61
CA LEU A 16 -11.80 -10.05 9.02
C LEU A 16 -12.34 -10.09 7.59
N PRO A 17 -13.43 -9.36 7.24
CA PRO A 17 -13.95 -9.34 5.86
C PRO A 17 -12.96 -8.79 4.83
N LEU A 18 -12.06 -7.87 5.23
CA LEU A 18 -11.07 -7.28 4.33
C LEU A 18 -10.12 -8.31 3.73
N VAL A 19 -9.85 -9.39 4.46
CA VAL A 19 -8.99 -10.48 3.97
C VAL A 19 -9.65 -11.22 2.80
N ASP A 20 -10.94 -11.48 2.90
CA ASP A 20 -11.68 -12.16 1.83
C ASP A 20 -11.84 -11.24 0.62
N GLU A 21 -12.08 -9.96 0.85
CA GLU A 21 -12.18 -8.95 -0.19
C GLU A 21 -10.87 -8.82 -0.98
N VAL A 22 -9.71 -8.78 -0.30
CA VAL A 22 -8.41 -8.75 -0.99
C VAL A 22 -8.19 -10.02 -1.83
N ILE A 23 -8.54 -11.19 -1.32
CA ILE A 23 -8.41 -12.45 -2.06
C ILE A 23 -9.24 -12.41 -3.35
N GLU A 24 -10.47 -11.92 -3.27
CA GLU A 24 -11.36 -11.80 -4.43
C GLU A 24 -10.81 -10.78 -5.45
N LEU A 25 -10.41 -9.59 -5.00
CA LEU A 25 -9.85 -8.55 -5.86
C LEU A 25 -8.53 -9.00 -6.53
N ASP A 26 -7.66 -9.71 -5.81
CA ASP A 26 -6.42 -10.27 -6.38
C ASP A 26 -6.72 -11.36 -7.42
N SER A 27 -7.75 -12.18 -7.19
CA SER A 27 -8.21 -13.16 -8.18
C SER A 27 -8.69 -12.50 -9.47
N GLN A 28 -9.50 -11.45 -9.35
CA GLN A 28 -9.97 -10.65 -10.49
C GLN A 28 -8.79 -9.98 -11.22
N ARG A 29 -7.85 -9.42 -10.47
CA ARG A 29 -6.64 -8.80 -11.00
C ARG A 29 -5.80 -9.79 -11.81
N ARG A 30 -5.56 -10.98 -11.28
CA ARG A 30 -4.80 -12.05 -11.98
C ARG A 30 -5.48 -12.49 -13.27
N ALA A 31 -6.80 -12.65 -13.26
CA ALA A 31 -7.55 -12.98 -14.45
C ALA A 31 -7.46 -11.86 -15.51
N ASN A 32 -7.56 -10.60 -15.08
CA ASN A 32 -7.42 -9.42 -15.91
C ASN A 32 -6.03 -9.34 -16.58
N ILE A 33 -4.96 -9.56 -15.80
CA ILE A 33 -3.58 -9.59 -16.31
C ILE A 33 -3.41 -10.70 -17.34
N GLN A 34 -3.94 -11.89 -17.05
CA GLN A 34 -3.84 -13.02 -17.99
C GLN A 34 -4.54 -12.72 -19.33
N GLU A 35 -5.73 -12.12 -19.30
CA GLU A 35 -6.44 -11.69 -20.52
C GLU A 35 -5.65 -10.62 -21.28
N ALA A 36 -5.12 -9.61 -20.56
CA ALA A 36 -4.31 -8.56 -21.16
C ALA A 36 -3.05 -9.10 -21.84
N ASP A 37 -2.36 -10.05 -21.23
CA ASP A 37 -1.15 -10.66 -21.79
C ASP A 37 -1.46 -11.51 -23.02
N GLN A 38 -2.60 -12.21 -23.03
CA GLN A 38 -3.08 -12.92 -24.22
C GLN A 38 -3.35 -11.95 -25.37
N LEU A 39 -4.05 -10.85 -25.11
CA LEU A 39 -4.33 -9.83 -26.12
C LEU A 39 -3.06 -9.15 -26.64
N ARG A 40 -2.07 -8.89 -25.78
CA ARG A 40 -0.74 -8.37 -26.21
C ARG A 40 -0.04 -9.34 -27.16
N SER A 41 -0.09 -10.65 -26.86
CA SER A 41 0.46 -11.70 -27.71
C SER A 41 -0.26 -11.78 -29.05
N ASP A 42 -1.59 -11.79 -29.04
CA ASP A 42 -2.43 -11.85 -30.22
C ASP A 42 -2.24 -10.61 -31.11
N ARG A 43 -2.19 -9.42 -30.53
CA ARG A 43 -1.90 -8.17 -31.25
C ARG A 43 -0.57 -8.25 -32.01
N ASN A 44 0.47 -8.79 -31.36
CA ASN A 44 1.78 -8.94 -31.99
C ASN A 44 1.72 -9.92 -33.20
N ARG A 45 0.99 -11.01 -33.04
CA ARG A 45 0.75 -12.01 -34.12
C ARG A 45 -0.05 -11.43 -35.25
N LEU A 46 -1.17 -10.76 -34.94
CA LEU A 46 -2.06 -10.14 -35.95
C LEU A 46 -1.37 -8.99 -36.71
N SER A 47 -0.58 -8.18 -36.00
CA SER A 47 0.18 -7.08 -36.63
C SER A 47 1.18 -7.62 -37.70
N LYS A 48 1.84 -8.75 -37.40
CA LYS A 48 2.69 -9.42 -38.40
C LYS A 48 1.88 -9.94 -39.58
N GLN A 49 0.69 -10.51 -39.33
CA GLN A 49 -0.22 -11.00 -40.34
C GLN A 49 -0.72 -9.86 -41.24
N VAL A 50 -1.11 -8.71 -40.70
CA VAL A 50 -1.46 -7.52 -41.47
C VAL A 50 -0.31 -7.11 -42.39
N GLY A 51 0.93 -7.07 -41.89
CA GLY A 51 2.11 -6.74 -42.68
C GLY A 51 2.32 -7.69 -43.86
N MET A 52 2.14 -9.00 -43.66
CA MET A 52 2.23 -10.00 -44.72
C MET A 52 1.11 -9.84 -45.75
N LEU A 53 -0.15 -9.71 -45.33
CA LEU A 53 -1.30 -9.55 -46.20
C LEU A 53 -1.22 -8.27 -47.05
N MET A 54 -0.81 -7.16 -46.46
CA MET A 54 -0.59 -5.89 -47.16
C MET A 54 0.53 -6.00 -48.20
N GLY A 55 1.58 -6.77 -47.91
CA GLY A 55 2.63 -7.09 -48.88
C GLY A 55 2.11 -7.92 -50.07
N GLN A 56 1.24 -8.90 -49.81
CA GLN A 56 0.60 -9.75 -50.82
C GLN A 56 -0.45 -8.99 -51.65
N ALA A 57 -1.21 -8.09 -51.02
CA ALA A 57 -2.25 -7.28 -51.67
C ALA A 57 -1.72 -6.39 -52.82
N LYS A 58 -0.40 -6.10 -52.83
CA LYS A 58 0.25 -5.41 -53.94
C LYS A 58 0.26 -6.25 -55.23
N LYS A 59 0.16 -7.58 -55.11
CA LYS A 59 0.14 -8.51 -56.23
C LYS A 59 -1.23 -9.12 -56.49
N ASP A 60 -2.04 -9.26 -55.43
CA ASP A 60 -3.38 -9.85 -55.44
C ASP A 60 -4.36 -8.95 -54.64
N PRO A 61 -5.17 -8.12 -55.33
CA PRO A 61 -6.12 -7.21 -54.67
C PRO A 61 -7.16 -7.90 -53.78
N SER A 62 -7.42 -9.21 -53.96
CA SER A 62 -8.36 -9.96 -53.12
C SER A 62 -7.89 -10.03 -51.65
N LYS A 63 -6.58 -9.93 -51.41
CA LYS A 63 -5.97 -9.94 -50.07
C LYS A 63 -6.18 -8.64 -49.28
N LEU A 64 -6.62 -7.58 -49.93
CA LEU A 64 -6.88 -6.31 -49.29
C LEU A 64 -8.03 -6.43 -48.27
N ALA A 65 -9.13 -7.09 -48.63
CA ALA A 65 -10.26 -7.30 -47.76
C ALA A 65 -9.89 -8.15 -46.50
N GLU A 66 -9.05 -9.17 -46.68
CA GLU A 66 -8.53 -9.97 -45.57
C GLU A 66 -7.65 -9.12 -44.64
N ALA A 67 -6.77 -8.27 -45.20
CA ALA A 67 -5.92 -7.38 -44.42
C ALA A 67 -6.74 -6.36 -43.60
N GLU A 68 -7.80 -5.80 -44.18
CA GLU A 68 -8.70 -4.87 -43.50
C GLU A 68 -9.48 -5.54 -42.37
N ALA A 69 -9.94 -6.77 -42.56
CA ALA A 69 -10.61 -7.55 -41.50
C ALA A 69 -9.66 -7.80 -40.30
N VAL A 70 -8.43 -8.22 -40.56
CA VAL A 70 -7.42 -8.43 -39.50
C VAL A 70 -7.05 -7.10 -38.83
N LYS A 71 -6.94 -6.01 -39.60
CA LYS A 71 -6.67 -4.69 -39.05
C LYS A 71 -7.78 -4.22 -38.08
N LYS A 72 -9.04 -4.48 -38.47
CA LYS A 72 -10.18 -4.18 -37.57
C LYS A 72 -10.09 -4.98 -36.30
N GLN A 73 -9.77 -6.28 -36.34
CA GLN A 73 -9.57 -7.11 -35.17
C GLN A 73 -8.47 -6.54 -34.27
N VAL A 74 -7.34 -6.09 -34.81
CA VAL A 74 -6.27 -5.44 -34.04
C VAL A 74 -6.78 -4.19 -33.30
N THR A 75 -7.67 -3.42 -33.97
CA THR A 75 -8.25 -2.22 -33.33
C THR A 75 -9.18 -2.60 -32.18
N ASP A 76 -10.08 -3.56 -32.41
CA ASP A 76 -11.04 -4.03 -31.41
C ASP A 76 -10.29 -4.62 -30.17
N GLU A 77 -9.23 -5.40 -30.40
CA GLU A 77 -8.37 -5.95 -29.35
C GLU A 77 -7.59 -4.84 -28.60
N ALA A 78 -7.18 -3.78 -29.29
CA ALA A 78 -6.50 -2.64 -28.67
C ALA A 78 -7.43 -1.87 -27.72
N GLU A 79 -8.70 -1.67 -28.10
CA GLU A 79 -9.71 -1.05 -27.23
C GLU A 79 -9.97 -1.91 -25.98
N ARG A 80 -10.10 -3.23 -26.16
CA ARG A 80 -10.26 -4.16 -25.04
C ARG A 80 -9.05 -4.13 -24.11
N LEU A 81 -7.84 -4.14 -24.66
CA LEU A 81 -6.60 -4.06 -23.88
C LEU A 81 -6.53 -2.77 -23.05
N ALA A 82 -6.89 -1.63 -23.64
CA ALA A 82 -6.93 -0.36 -22.90
C ALA A 82 -7.94 -0.39 -21.75
N ALA A 83 -9.09 -1.04 -21.92
CA ALA A 83 -10.07 -1.22 -20.85
C ALA A 83 -9.53 -2.12 -19.73
N LEU A 84 -8.81 -3.20 -20.06
CA LEU A 84 -8.19 -4.09 -19.06
C LEU A 84 -7.06 -3.39 -18.30
N GLU A 85 -6.24 -2.58 -18.97
CA GLU A 85 -5.17 -1.79 -18.33
C GLU A 85 -5.74 -0.77 -17.33
N LYS A 86 -6.86 -0.14 -17.67
CA LYS A 86 -7.57 0.74 -16.74
C LYS A 86 -8.13 -0.03 -15.54
N LEU A 87 -8.77 -1.17 -15.79
CA LEU A 87 -9.29 -2.02 -14.72
C LEU A 87 -8.18 -2.55 -13.81
N GLU A 88 -7.01 -2.89 -14.36
CA GLU A 88 -5.83 -3.30 -13.59
C GLU A 88 -5.42 -2.22 -12.59
N ALA A 89 -5.31 -0.98 -13.06
CA ALA A 89 -4.96 0.15 -12.19
C ALA A 89 -6.00 0.37 -11.07
N GLU A 90 -7.29 0.25 -11.39
CA GLU A 90 -8.36 0.36 -10.39
C GLU A 90 -8.32 -0.77 -9.35
N LEU A 91 -8.02 -2.00 -9.78
CA LEU A 91 -7.90 -3.15 -8.88
C LEU A 91 -6.66 -3.04 -7.99
N ASP A 92 -5.52 -2.60 -8.56
CA ASP A 92 -4.29 -2.36 -7.79
C ASP A 92 -4.50 -1.31 -6.69
N GLU A 93 -5.18 -0.20 -7.00
CA GLU A 93 -5.49 0.83 -6.02
C GLU A 93 -6.38 0.30 -4.89
N LYS A 94 -7.42 -0.46 -5.21
CA LYS A 94 -8.32 -1.06 -4.22
C LYS A 94 -7.58 -2.05 -3.31
N VAL A 95 -6.81 -2.98 -3.90
CA VAL A 95 -6.01 -3.94 -3.14
C VAL A 95 -5.03 -3.22 -2.22
N HIS A 96 -4.32 -2.22 -2.73
CA HIS A 96 -3.39 -1.42 -1.94
C HIS A 96 -4.08 -0.74 -0.75
N HIS A 97 -5.23 -0.08 -1.00
CA HIS A 97 -5.99 0.61 0.05
C HIS A 97 -6.43 -0.34 1.18
N ILE A 98 -6.91 -1.53 0.83
CA ILE A 98 -7.33 -2.52 1.84
C ILE A 98 -6.11 -3.09 2.57
N MET A 99 -5.01 -3.38 1.87
CA MET A 99 -3.78 -3.91 2.47
C MET A 99 -3.18 -2.96 3.52
N LEU A 100 -3.34 -1.65 3.36
CA LEU A 100 -2.94 -0.65 4.37
C LEU A 100 -3.75 -0.74 5.67
N GLN A 101 -4.94 -1.34 5.64
CA GLN A 101 -5.82 -1.47 6.81
C GLN A 101 -5.63 -2.80 7.54
N ILE A 102 -5.13 -3.82 6.85
CA ILE A 102 -4.88 -5.14 7.43
C ILE A 102 -3.63 -5.05 8.34
N PRO A 103 -3.72 -5.41 9.62
CA PRO A 103 -2.60 -5.32 10.54
C PRO A 103 -1.50 -6.34 10.20
N GLN A 104 -0.26 -5.91 10.38
CA GLN A 104 0.89 -6.80 10.21
C GLN A 104 0.87 -7.94 11.23
N ILE A 105 1.43 -9.08 10.83
CA ILE A 105 1.54 -10.28 11.66
C ILE A 105 2.47 -9.98 12.84
N ILE A 106 1.99 -10.26 14.06
CA ILE A 106 2.78 -10.10 15.28
C ILE A 106 3.76 -11.25 15.42
N ASP A 107 4.92 -10.97 16.01
CA ASP A 107 5.91 -11.99 16.33
C ASP A 107 5.35 -12.95 17.43
N PRO A 108 5.63 -14.26 17.34
CA PRO A 108 5.15 -15.23 18.33
C PRO A 108 5.62 -14.97 19.77
N SER A 109 6.69 -14.21 19.97
CA SER A 109 7.20 -13.84 21.30
C SER A 109 6.42 -12.71 21.95
N VAL A 110 5.58 -11.98 21.19
CA VAL A 110 4.80 -10.86 21.72
C VAL A 110 3.60 -11.38 22.51
N PRO A 111 3.40 -10.98 23.77
CA PRO A 111 2.22 -11.32 24.55
C PRO A 111 0.92 -10.86 23.86
N ILE A 112 -0.12 -11.69 23.95
CA ILE A 112 -1.44 -11.34 23.42
C ILE A 112 -2.23 -10.67 24.53
N GLY A 113 -2.69 -9.45 24.27
CA GLY A 113 -3.51 -8.69 25.21
C GLY A 113 -4.21 -7.51 24.54
N PRO A 114 -5.29 -7.00 25.14
CA PRO A 114 -6.08 -5.89 24.61
C PRO A 114 -5.36 -4.55 24.73
N ASP A 115 -4.49 -4.39 25.73
CA ASP A 115 -3.78 -3.17 26.06
C ASP A 115 -2.45 -3.45 26.78
N ASP A 116 -1.80 -2.42 27.28
CA ASP A 116 -0.52 -2.45 27.95
C ASP A 116 -0.53 -3.18 29.31
N SER A 117 -1.69 -3.43 29.91
CA SER A 117 -1.81 -4.23 31.14
C SER A 117 -1.38 -5.68 30.93
N ALA A 118 -1.41 -6.17 29.69
CA ALA A 118 -0.95 -7.50 29.31
C ALA A 118 0.55 -7.58 29.00
N ASN A 119 1.29 -6.48 29.10
CA ASN A 119 2.73 -6.46 28.86
C ASN A 119 3.46 -7.27 29.93
N VAL A 120 4.46 -8.05 29.48
CA VAL A 120 5.31 -8.87 30.35
C VAL A 120 6.69 -8.25 30.42
N GLU A 121 7.17 -7.95 31.64
CA GLU A 121 8.54 -7.49 31.84
C GLU A 121 9.51 -8.63 31.48
N VAL A 122 10.31 -8.42 30.42
CA VAL A 122 11.29 -9.43 29.94
C VAL A 122 12.68 -9.20 30.50
N GLN A 123 13.00 -7.97 30.92
CA GLN A 123 14.29 -7.63 31.49
C GLN A 123 14.22 -6.35 32.33
N ARG A 124 14.92 -6.32 33.46
CA ARG A 124 15.09 -5.16 34.28
C ARG A 124 16.57 -4.81 34.39
N PHE A 125 16.88 -3.53 34.24
CA PHE A 125 18.23 -2.99 34.35
C PHE A 125 18.31 -2.04 35.52
N GLY A 126 19.14 -2.39 36.53
CA GLY A 126 19.33 -1.60 37.77
C GLY A 126 18.09 -1.51 38.64
N GLU A 127 18.17 -0.68 39.67
CA GLU A 127 17.07 -0.37 40.56
C GLU A 127 16.66 1.10 40.40
N ALA A 128 15.36 1.34 40.27
CA ALA A 128 14.82 2.69 40.25
C ALA A 128 15.01 3.34 41.63
N LYS A 129 15.88 4.34 41.72
CA LYS A 129 16.02 5.17 42.90
C LYS A 129 15.13 6.39 42.75
N VAL A 130 14.00 6.38 43.46
CA VAL A 130 13.10 7.53 43.48
C VAL A 130 13.63 8.48 44.58
N PRO A 131 14.00 9.73 44.24
CA PRO A 131 14.41 10.71 45.23
C PRO A 131 13.26 11.03 46.18
N ASP A 132 13.62 11.53 47.37
CA ASP A 132 12.68 11.96 48.41
C ASP A 132 12.18 13.41 48.24
N PHE A 133 12.53 14.03 47.12
CA PHE A 133 12.08 15.37 46.70
C PHE A 133 11.22 15.32 45.43
N PRO A 134 10.34 16.31 45.21
CA PRO A 134 9.56 16.41 43.98
C PRO A 134 10.46 16.57 42.77
N ILE A 135 10.30 15.65 41.80
CA ILE A 135 11.00 15.75 40.50
C ILE A 135 10.14 16.59 39.56
N PRO A 136 10.64 17.74 39.09
CA PRO A 136 9.90 18.52 38.08
C PRO A 136 9.81 17.77 36.76
N TYR A 137 8.80 18.07 35.98
CA TYR A 137 8.70 17.54 34.59
C TYR A 137 9.85 18.05 33.75
N HIS A 138 10.21 17.27 32.72
CA HIS A 138 11.30 17.67 31.80
C HIS A 138 11.01 19.00 31.10
N THR A 139 9.75 19.31 30.80
CA THR A 139 9.33 20.62 30.25
C THR A 139 9.61 21.76 31.24
N ASP A 140 9.29 21.61 32.52
CA ASP A 140 9.53 22.64 33.56
C ASP A 140 11.03 22.90 33.68
N ILE A 141 11.85 21.83 33.61
CA ILE A 141 13.31 21.96 33.63
C ILE A 141 13.78 22.73 32.37
N MET A 142 13.30 22.38 31.18
CA MET A 142 13.68 23.07 29.95
C MET A 142 13.24 24.54 29.95
N GLU A 143 12.05 24.84 30.45
CA GLU A 143 11.56 26.22 30.63
C GLU A 143 12.44 27.02 31.58
N SER A 144 12.93 26.44 32.66
CA SER A 144 13.82 27.11 33.61
C SER A 144 15.16 27.56 33.01
N PHE A 145 15.54 27.02 31.88
CA PHE A 145 16.73 27.35 31.08
C PHE A 145 16.41 28.10 29.79
N ASP A 146 15.18 28.60 29.62
CA ASP A 146 14.70 29.18 28.34
C ASP A 146 14.97 28.26 27.15
N GLY A 147 14.95 26.92 27.39
CA GLY A 147 15.35 25.92 26.42
C GLY A 147 14.20 25.35 25.59
N ILE A 148 12.96 25.72 25.90
CA ILE A 148 11.77 25.27 25.17
C ILE A 148 10.76 26.41 25.01
N ASP A 149 10.13 26.52 23.84
CA ASP A 149 9.03 27.45 23.60
C ASP A 149 7.85 26.70 22.95
N MET A 150 6.89 26.35 23.78
CA MET A 150 5.66 25.66 23.38
C MET A 150 4.68 26.62 22.72
N ASP A 151 4.65 27.88 23.20
CA ASP A 151 3.71 28.89 22.71
C ASP A 151 4.04 29.37 21.30
N ALA A 152 5.30 29.65 21.01
CA ALA A 152 5.73 30.01 19.67
C ALA A 152 5.51 28.85 18.69
N ALA A 153 5.84 27.62 19.09
CA ALA A 153 5.59 26.44 18.27
C ALA A 153 4.10 26.25 18.00
N GLY A 154 3.25 26.41 19.01
CA GLY A 154 1.78 26.33 18.86
C GLY A 154 1.21 27.37 17.90
N ARG A 155 1.73 28.60 17.90
CA ARG A 155 1.29 29.66 16.99
C ARG A 155 1.69 29.41 15.55
N VAL A 156 2.83 28.78 15.30
CA VAL A 156 3.36 28.55 13.94
C VAL A 156 2.93 27.22 13.35
N SER A 157 2.95 26.16 14.14
CA SER A 157 2.80 24.78 13.66
C SER A 157 1.59 24.04 14.23
N GLY A 158 0.84 24.68 15.15
CA GLY A 158 -0.30 24.06 15.81
C GLY A 158 0.07 23.26 17.06
N SER A 159 -0.92 22.57 17.64
CA SER A 159 -0.73 21.77 18.86
C SER A 159 0.19 20.55 18.62
N GLY A 160 0.94 20.19 19.66
CA GLY A 160 1.84 19.03 19.62
C GLY A 160 3.24 19.32 19.08
N PHE A 161 3.54 20.56 18.73
CA PHE A 161 4.89 20.99 18.37
C PHE A 161 5.58 21.77 19.50
N TYR A 162 6.90 21.77 19.47
CA TYR A 162 7.73 22.52 20.40
C TYR A 162 9.00 23.02 19.70
N TYR A 163 9.54 24.14 20.16
CA TYR A 163 10.85 24.62 19.76
C TYR A 163 11.85 24.39 20.88
N LEU A 164 12.96 23.74 20.57
CA LEU A 164 14.10 23.65 21.46
C LEU A 164 15.05 24.79 21.15
N LEU A 165 15.52 25.46 22.18
CA LEU A 165 16.34 26.67 22.08
C LEU A 165 17.68 26.51 22.82
N GLY A 166 18.64 27.35 22.45
CA GLY A 166 19.93 27.45 23.14
C GLY A 166 20.67 26.12 23.23
N ASP A 167 21.17 25.80 24.43
CA ASP A 167 21.96 24.60 24.67
C ASP A 167 21.12 23.31 24.62
N ILE A 168 19.83 23.39 24.97
CA ILE A 168 18.92 22.25 24.85
C ILE A 168 18.78 21.79 23.41
N ALA A 169 18.80 22.71 22.44
CA ALA A 169 18.73 22.37 21.02
C ALA A 169 20.01 21.74 20.46
N ARG A 170 21.12 21.75 21.23
CA ARG A 170 22.42 21.19 20.82
C ARG A 170 22.69 19.80 21.39
N LEU A 171 21.92 19.39 22.38
CA LEU A 171 21.99 18.05 23.01
C LEU A 171 21.29 16.99 22.12
#